data_7bfdd5789759b6522d01068e8647a70e
#
_entry.id   7bfdd5789759b6522d01068e8647a70e
#
_cell.length_a   1.000
_cell.length_b   1.000
_cell.length_c   1.000
_cell.angle_alpha   90.00
_cell.angle_beta   90.00
_cell.angle_gamma   90.00
#
_symmetry.space_group_name_H-M   'P 1'
#
loop_
_entity.id
_entity.type
_entity.pdbx_description
1 polymer ?
#
loop_
_entity_poly.entity_id
_entity_poly.type
_entity_poly.pdbx_seq_one_letter_code
_entity_poly.pdbx_strand_id
1 'polypeptide(L)'
;MFSPKNFSFICSITIFFLIYTSTVLTSSLIPSLNYHAFADHQERQIAIIDVGGNPTGIALDKRSNMMYVALYSADAIAKIDPNNNRVIHRIPVGNGPQDIAFNDANGMIYVTNHDDNTVSVIDARTNPPTVTTTIQENFNTPDGIAYNPDNHRMYVANRGSTTVTVIEGNNVVNVIELRDQLGRIAQGPHEIFFNLLDHKMYVTDHQDRYVSIIDETGMSTSPVITHVQVDRFPSGVSFSGANNRMYVASFVSETAPRGKVFVLENGAVVDQFDVGYHPRGIAYNPSTLQMYVTNFGGEPYSNTISVVDTNNVIVDTITVGIAPWDIAYNPANSKMYLTNQIDGTVSVVGIPPAVCACP
;
A
#
# COMPACT_ATOMS: atom_id res chain seq x y z
N MET A 1 -46.75 29.20 15.37
CA MET A 1 -45.52 28.43 15.68
C MET A 1 -45.46 27.32 14.67
N PHE A 2 -44.70 27.50 13.59
CA PHE A 2 -44.55 26.52 12.51
C PHE A 2 -43.12 25.92 12.59
N SER A 3 -43.07 24.61 12.68
CA SER A 3 -41.86 23.80 12.62
C SER A 3 -41.42 23.60 11.16
N PRO A 4 -40.13 23.66 10.79
CA PRO A 4 -39.69 23.38 9.43
C PRO A 4 -39.57 21.89 9.17
N LYS A 5 -40.15 21.43 8.08
CA LYS A 5 -40.11 20.06 7.58
C LYS A 5 -38.80 19.79 6.84
N ASN A 6 -38.19 18.64 7.19
CA ASN A 6 -37.08 18.03 6.49
C ASN A 6 -37.47 17.69 5.04
N PHE A 7 -36.70 18.17 4.07
CA PHE A 7 -36.72 17.67 2.69
C PHE A 7 -35.55 16.70 2.49
N SER A 8 -35.91 15.43 2.38
CA SER A 8 -35.03 14.39 1.88
C SER A 8 -35.23 14.31 0.36
N PHE A 9 -34.19 14.62 -0.42
CA PHE A 9 -34.19 14.39 -1.86
C PHE A 9 -33.67 12.99 -2.17
N ILE A 10 -34.58 12.09 -2.56
CA ILE A 10 -34.24 10.77 -3.14
C ILE A 10 -34.12 11.01 -4.65
N CYS A 11 -32.90 10.81 -5.18
CA CYS A 11 -32.69 10.79 -6.63
C CYS A 11 -32.99 9.35 -7.11
N SER A 12 -34.18 9.16 -7.73
CA SER A 12 -34.56 7.90 -8.37
C SER A 12 -34.00 7.84 -9.79
N ILE A 13 -33.10 6.87 -10.02
CA ILE A 13 -32.61 6.53 -11.35
C ILE A 13 -33.60 5.52 -11.96
N THR A 14 -34.34 5.97 -12.98
CA THR A 14 -35.19 5.09 -13.81
C THR A 14 -34.39 4.69 -15.05
N ILE A 15 -34.03 3.41 -15.15
CA ILE A 15 -33.37 2.83 -16.33
C ILE A 15 -34.47 2.41 -17.31
N PHE A 16 -34.56 3.07 -18.49
CA PHE A 16 -35.38 2.61 -19.61
C PHE A 16 -34.57 1.70 -20.53
N PHE A 17 -34.99 0.44 -20.67
CA PHE A 17 -34.56 -0.44 -21.77
C PHE A 17 -35.38 -0.11 -23.02
N LEU A 18 -34.73 0.34 -24.07
CA LEU A 18 -35.33 0.52 -25.39
C LEU A 18 -34.94 -0.68 -26.28
N ILE A 19 -35.94 -1.45 -26.67
CA ILE A 19 -35.84 -2.54 -27.65
C ILE A 19 -35.84 -1.88 -29.06
N TYR A 20 -34.80 -2.19 -29.85
CA TYR A 20 -34.70 -1.73 -31.26
C TYR A 20 -35.65 -2.55 -32.16
N THR A 21 -36.64 -1.87 -32.78
CA THR A 21 -37.23 -2.31 -34.05
C THR A 21 -36.88 -1.28 -35.11
N SER A 22 -36.32 -1.78 -36.22
CA SER A 22 -35.85 -1.01 -37.36
C SER A 22 -36.99 -0.43 -38.15
N THR A 23 -37.14 0.91 -38.23
CA THR A 23 -37.80 1.60 -39.33
C THR A 23 -37.04 2.90 -39.65
N VAL A 24 -36.67 3.02 -40.92
CA VAL A 24 -36.01 4.19 -41.50
C VAL A 24 -36.96 5.39 -41.44
N LEU A 25 -36.53 6.47 -40.79
CA LEU A 25 -37.18 7.79 -40.92
C LEU A 25 -36.11 8.88 -41.05
N THR A 26 -36.38 9.72 -42.01
CA THR A 26 -35.63 10.82 -42.59
C THR A 26 -35.20 11.90 -41.59
N SER A 27 -34.00 12.43 -41.86
CA SER A 27 -33.35 13.55 -41.21
C SER A 27 -34.20 14.80 -41.13
N SER A 28 -34.51 15.31 -39.94
CA SER A 28 -34.43 16.72 -39.53
C SER A 28 -34.99 16.93 -38.13
N LEU A 29 -34.24 17.72 -37.33
CA LEU A 29 -34.62 18.24 -36.00
C LEU A 29 -34.43 17.26 -34.82
N ILE A 30 -33.17 16.99 -34.48
CA ILE A 30 -32.79 16.72 -33.10
C ILE A 30 -32.08 17.98 -32.61
N PRO A 31 -32.60 18.70 -31.59
CA PRO A 31 -31.83 19.74 -30.94
C PRO A 31 -30.59 19.08 -30.38
N SER A 32 -29.41 19.69 -30.54
CA SER A 32 -28.16 19.29 -29.94
C SER A 32 -28.36 19.11 -28.44
N LEU A 33 -28.61 17.88 -27.99
CA LEU A 33 -28.41 17.50 -26.61
C LEU A 33 -26.91 17.67 -26.38
N ASN A 34 -26.55 18.80 -25.78
CA ASN A 34 -25.22 18.99 -25.22
C ASN A 34 -24.96 17.86 -24.21
N TYR A 35 -24.25 16.84 -24.63
CA TYR A 35 -23.62 15.86 -23.76
C TYR A 35 -22.51 16.56 -22.96
N HIS A 36 -22.89 17.46 -22.08
CA HIS A 36 -22.04 17.99 -21.03
C HIS A 36 -22.51 17.38 -19.73
N ALA A 37 -21.95 16.25 -19.38
CA ALA A 37 -21.69 15.74 -18.04
C ALA A 37 -21.48 14.22 -18.03
N PHE A 38 -20.56 13.71 -18.80
CA PHE A 38 -19.82 12.61 -18.23
C PHE A 38 -18.80 13.28 -17.33
N ALA A 39 -19.09 13.31 -16.03
CA ALA A 39 -18.09 13.65 -15.03
C ALA A 39 -16.86 12.80 -15.36
N ASP A 40 -15.73 13.46 -15.50
CA ASP A 40 -14.44 12.82 -15.66
C ASP A 40 -14.27 11.85 -14.48
N HIS A 41 -14.49 10.56 -14.70
CA HIS A 41 -14.41 9.51 -13.67
C HIS A 41 -12.98 9.01 -13.55
N GLN A 42 -12.00 9.77 -14.10
CA GLN A 42 -10.59 9.45 -13.93
C GLN A 42 -10.15 9.74 -12.49
N GLU A 43 -9.48 8.77 -11.93
CA GLU A 43 -8.80 8.97 -10.64
C GLU A 43 -7.66 9.95 -10.79
N ARG A 44 -7.50 10.82 -9.80
CA ARG A 44 -6.42 11.80 -9.74
C ARG A 44 -6.08 12.13 -8.30
N GLN A 45 -4.97 12.83 -8.10
CA GLN A 45 -4.71 13.44 -6.80
C GLN A 45 -5.80 14.46 -6.47
N ILE A 46 -6.54 14.19 -5.40
CA ILE A 46 -7.68 15.02 -4.94
C ILE A 46 -7.38 15.81 -3.68
N ALA A 47 -6.32 15.46 -2.94
CA ALA A 47 -5.83 16.20 -1.78
C ALA A 47 -4.35 15.95 -1.56
N ILE A 48 -3.72 16.89 -0.84
CA ILE A 48 -2.36 16.80 -0.30
C ILE A 48 -2.45 17.11 1.18
N ILE A 49 -1.77 16.31 2.00
CA ILE A 49 -1.71 16.45 3.45
C ILE A 49 -0.24 16.71 3.82
N ASP A 50 0.05 17.85 4.40
CA ASP A 50 1.38 18.15 4.94
C ASP A 50 1.61 17.34 6.22
N VAL A 51 2.60 16.46 6.19
CA VAL A 51 3.00 15.62 7.32
C VAL A 51 4.42 15.92 7.79
N GLY A 52 5.26 16.56 6.96
CA GLY A 52 6.69 16.82 7.23
C GLY A 52 7.50 15.53 7.39
N GLY A 53 8.75 15.65 7.85
CA GLY A 53 9.53 14.55 8.42
C GLY A 53 9.92 13.41 7.48
N ASN A 54 10.02 13.60 6.16
CA ASN A 54 10.36 12.57 5.19
C ASN A 54 9.47 11.30 5.38
N PRO A 55 8.19 11.34 5.02
CA PRO A 55 7.28 10.23 5.23
C PRO A 55 7.69 8.99 4.42
N THR A 56 7.64 7.82 5.06
CA THR A 56 7.99 6.50 4.53
C THR A 56 6.76 5.58 4.53
N GLY A 57 6.68 4.60 5.42
CA GLY A 57 5.57 3.66 5.50
C GLY A 57 4.24 4.29 5.86
N ILE A 58 3.14 3.71 5.37
CA ILE A 58 1.78 4.15 5.65
C ILE A 58 0.84 2.97 5.90
N ALA A 59 0.08 3.01 6.99
CA ALA A 59 -0.87 1.97 7.33
C ALA A 59 -2.24 2.52 7.76
N LEU A 60 -3.27 1.69 7.55
CA LEU A 60 -4.63 1.94 7.97
C LEU A 60 -4.95 1.17 9.27
N ASP A 61 -5.35 1.87 10.32
CA ASP A 61 -6.12 1.26 11.41
C ASP A 61 -7.58 1.08 10.96
N LYS A 62 -7.94 -0.14 10.59
CA LYS A 62 -9.26 -0.49 10.06
C LYS A 62 -10.39 -0.29 11.08
N ARG A 63 -10.09 -0.29 12.39
CA ARG A 63 -11.08 -0.14 13.47
C ARG A 63 -11.53 1.30 13.63
N SER A 64 -10.57 2.22 13.60
CA SER A 64 -10.84 3.66 13.76
C SER A 64 -10.94 4.41 12.44
N ASN A 65 -10.62 3.77 11.32
CA ASN A 65 -10.47 4.37 10.00
C ASN A 65 -9.45 5.52 9.97
N MET A 66 -8.36 5.42 10.76
CA MET A 66 -7.28 6.40 10.77
C MET A 66 -6.08 5.90 9.99
N MET A 67 -5.42 6.79 9.25
CA MET A 67 -4.16 6.50 8.61
C MET A 67 -3.00 6.87 9.55
N TYR A 68 -1.95 6.06 9.54
CA TYR A 68 -0.72 6.30 10.29
C TYR A 68 0.46 6.32 9.33
N VAL A 69 1.34 7.30 9.48
CA VAL A 69 2.47 7.56 8.57
C VAL A 69 3.75 7.66 9.36
N ALA A 70 4.75 6.88 9.00
CA ALA A 70 6.09 6.99 9.57
C ALA A 70 6.78 8.24 9.02
N LEU A 71 7.37 9.03 9.91
CA LEU A 71 8.08 10.27 9.60
C LEU A 71 9.57 10.06 9.94
N TYR A 72 10.31 9.53 8.97
CA TYR A 72 11.68 9.04 9.15
C TYR A 72 12.61 10.05 9.83
N SER A 73 12.65 11.30 9.36
CA SER A 73 13.55 12.32 9.91
C SER A 73 12.98 13.08 11.10
N ALA A 74 11.76 12.77 11.54
CA ALA A 74 11.10 13.41 12.68
C ALA A 74 10.95 12.46 13.88
N ASP A 75 11.40 11.21 13.78
CA ASP A 75 11.31 10.18 14.81
C ASP A 75 9.90 10.07 15.41
N ALA A 76 8.90 10.12 14.55
CA ALA A 76 7.50 10.19 14.94
C ALA A 76 6.58 9.51 13.93
N ILE A 77 5.36 9.22 14.39
CA ILE A 77 4.24 8.79 13.55
C ILE A 77 3.22 9.92 13.48
N ALA A 78 2.77 10.26 12.28
CA ALA A 78 1.61 11.12 12.08
C ALA A 78 0.34 10.28 12.01
N LYS A 79 -0.66 10.62 12.84
CA LYS A 79 -2.02 10.10 12.74
C LYS A 79 -2.88 11.07 11.93
N ILE A 80 -3.50 10.57 10.86
CA ILE A 80 -4.31 11.36 9.92
C ILE A 80 -5.77 10.92 10.02
N ASP A 81 -6.68 11.90 10.07
CA ASP A 81 -8.11 11.67 9.88
C ASP A 81 -8.47 11.78 8.40
N PRO A 82 -8.87 10.68 7.73
CA PRO A 82 -9.21 10.67 6.31
C PRO A 82 -10.50 11.42 5.96
N ASN A 83 -11.35 11.75 6.94
CA ASN A 83 -12.59 12.48 6.69
C ASN A 83 -12.34 13.95 6.38
N ASN A 84 -11.29 14.52 6.95
CA ASN A 84 -10.93 15.93 6.76
C ASN A 84 -9.52 16.13 6.19
N ASN A 85 -8.78 15.03 5.95
CA ASN A 85 -7.40 15.02 5.45
C ASN A 85 -6.44 15.85 6.31
N ARG A 86 -6.48 15.66 7.63
CA ARG A 86 -5.64 16.40 8.58
C ARG A 86 -4.85 15.49 9.49
N VAL A 87 -3.64 15.89 9.78
CA VAL A 87 -2.86 15.33 10.90
C VAL A 87 -3.52 15.75 12.21
N ILE A 88 -3.92 14.78 13.03
CA ILE A 88 -4.58 15.00 14.31
C ILE A 88 -3.68 14.73 15.51
N HIS A 89 -2.66 13.87 15.35
CA HIS A 89 -1.65 13.60 16.37
C HIS A 89 -0.28 13.35 15.74
N ARG A 90 0.78 13.64 16.50
CA ARG A 90 2.14 13.17 16.26
C ARG A 90 2.58 12.37 17.49
N ILE A 91 3.10 11.17 17.26
CA ILE A 91 3.44 10.19 18.30
C ILE A 91 4.94 9.96 18.18
N PRO A 92 5.75 10.41 19.17
CA PRO A 92 7.19 10.10 19.18
C PRO A 92 7.43 8.59 19.27
N VAL A 93 8.40 8.09 18.49
CA VAL A 93 8.83 6.68 18.45
C VAL A 93 10.37 6.61 18.50
N GLY A 94 10.97 5.50 18.13
CA GLY A 94 12.42 5.41 17.98
C GLY A 94 12.94 6.11 16.72
N ASN A 95 14.27 6.16 16.54
CA ASN A 95 14.92 6.87 15.45
C ASN A 95 14.72 6.17 14.11
N GLY A 96 14.46 6.95 13.08
CA GLY A 96 14.29 6.48 11.71
C GLY A 96 13.11 5.53 11.52
N PRO A 97 11.87 5.89 11.91
CA PRO A 97 10.71 5.02 11.68
C PRO A 97 10.51 4.79 10.18
N GLN A 98 10.49 3.52 9.77
CA GLN A 98 10.55 3.13 8.37
C GLN A 98 9.21 2.59 7.86
N ASP A 99 8.62 1.62 8.57
CA ASP A 99 7.36 1.01 8.17
C ASP A 99 6.42 0.80 9.35
N ILE A 100 5.13 0.59 9.05
CA ILE A 100 4.05 0.51 10.03
C ILE A 100 3.09 -0.61 9.67
N ALA A 101 2.71 -1.41 10.64
CA ALA A 101 1.61 -2.36 10.47
C ALA A 101 0.63 -2.31 11.64
N PHE A 102 -0.65 -2.48 11.33
CA PHE A 102 -1.73 -2.59 12.29
C PHE A 102 -2.05 -4.06 12.58
N ASN A 103 -2.03 -4.44 13.85
CA ASN A 103 -2.45 -5.77 14.29
C ASN A 103 -3.94 -5.76 14.67
N ASP A 104 -4.77 -6.35 13.79
CA ASP A 104 -6.23 -6.40 13.96
C ASP A 104 -6.65 -7.17 15.23
N ALA A 105 -5.86 -8.16 15.70
CA ALA A 105 -6.22 -8.97 16.85
C ALA A 105 -6.13 -8.20 18.17
N ASN A 106 -5.09 -7.38 18.36
CA ASN A 106 -4.86 -6.66 19.60
C ASN A 106 -5.12 -5.15 19.55
N GLY A 107 -5.26 -4.57 18.35
CA GLY A 107 -5.50 -3.13 18.15
C GLY A 107 -4.26 -2.27 18.35
N MET A 108 -3.07 -2.86 18.27
CA MET A 108 -1.80 -2.16 18.36
C MET A 108 -1.24 -1.85 16.98
N ILE A 109 -0.46 -0.80 16.91
CA ILE A 109 0.36 -0.45 15.75
C ILE A 109 1.80 -0.76 16.09
N TYR A 110 2.49 -1.41 15.16
CA TYR A 110 3.90 -1.74 15.28
C TYR A 110 4.67 -0.93 14.24
N VAL A 111 5.77 -0.32 14.68
CA VAL A 111 6.59 0.59 13.86
C VAL A 111 8.03 0.12 13.92
N THR A 112 8.62 -0.16 12.76
CA THR A 112 10.06 -0.43 12.68
C THR A 112 10.84 0.87 12.79
N ASN A 113 11.78 0.93 13.75
CA ASN A 113 12.71 2.05 13.92
C ASN A 113 14.06 1.60 13.36
N HIS A 114 14.30 1.90 12.10
CA HIS A 114 15.42 1.41 11.32
C HIS A 114 16.78 1.75 11.95
N ASP A 115 16.95 3.00 12.39
CA ASP A 115 18.25 3.48 12.90
C ASP A 115 18.52 3.04 14.35
N ASP A 116 17.46 2.77 15.14
CA ASP A 116 17.59 2.28 16.51
C ASP A 116 17.66 0.76 16.61
N ASN A 117 17.39 0.01 15.54
CA ASN A 117 17.23 -1.44 15.58
C ASN A 117 16.16 -1.89 16.60
N THR A 118 14.99 -1.24 16.59
CA THR A 118 13.90 -1.53 17.52
C THR A 118 12.56 -1.55 16.80
N VAL A 119 11.52 -2.02 17.51
CA VAL A 119 10.12 -1.89 17.09
C VAL A 119 9.33 -1.19 18.19
N SER A 120 8.72 -0.04 17.89
CA SER A 120 7.79 0.64 18.79
C SER A 120 6.39 0.05 18.67
N VAL A 121 5.72 -0.16 19.81
CA VAL A 121 4.34 -0.65 19.90
C VAL A 121 3.45 0.46 20.44
N ILE A 122 2.44 0.87 19.65
CA ILE A 122 1.54 1.98 19.95
C ILE A 122 0.14 1.44 20.22
N ASP A 123 -0.48 1.84 21.32
CA ASP A 123 -1.90 1.59 21.56
C ASP A 123 -2.74 2.62 20.78
N ALA A 124 -3.31 2.17 19.67
CA ALA A 124 -4.16 3.01 18.80
C ALA A 124 -5.54 3.31 19.42
N ARG A 125 -5.94 2.58 20.47
CA ARG A 125 -7.24 2.72 21.17
C ARG A 125 -7.26 3.89 22.14
N THR A 126 -6.09 4.35 22.58
CA THR A 126 -5.99 5.54 23.47
C THR A 126 -6.12 6.83 22.66
N ASN A 127 -6.52 7.91 23.32
CA ASN A 127 -6.61 9.23 22.70
C ASN A 127 -5.97 10.30 23.62
N PRO A 128 -4.78 10.82 23.30
CA PRO A 128 -3.95 10.49 22.12
C PRO A 128 -3.41 9.06 22.17
N PRO A 129 -3.06 8.46 21.01
CA PRO A 129 -2.33 7.21 20.96
C PRO A 129 -0.96 7.32 21.63
N THR A 130 -0.53 6.26 22.31
CA THR A 130 0.72 6.26 23.08
C THR A 130 1.57 5.03 22.80
N VAL A 131 2.90 5.20 22.77
CA VAL A 131 3.84 4.08 22.78
C VAL A 131 3.74 3.37 24.12
N THR A 132 3.42 2.09 24.08
CA THR A 132 3.28 1.24 25.28
C THR A 132 4.57 0.50 25.61
N THR A 133 5.35 0.17 24.59
CA THR A 133 6.64 -0.51 24.72
C THR A 133 7.50 -0.29 23.47
N THR A 134 8.81 -0.52 23.62
CA THR A 134 9.77 -0.61 22.52
C THR A 134 10.50 -1.94 22.64
N ILE A 135 10.38 -2.80 21.64
CA ILE A 135 11.05 -4.11 21.55
C ILE A 135 12.44 -3.89 20.98
N GLN A 136 13.48 -4.43 21.63
CA GLN A 136 14.90 -4.13 21.29
C GLN A 136 15.68 -5.35 20.82
N GLU A 137 15.08 -6.53 20.81
CA GLU A 137 15.80 -7.79 20.57
C GLU A 137 15.68 -8.28 19.13
N ASN A 138 16.80 -8.76 18.58
CA ASN A 138 16.88 -9.49 17.31
C ASN A 138 16.47 -8.68 16.07
N PHE A 139 16.72 -7.36 16.05
CA PHE A 139 16.57 -6.52 14.88
C PHE A 139 17.93 -6.04 14.36
N ASN A 140 18.02 -5.89 13.05
CA ASN A 140 19.17 -5.32 12.37
C ASN A 140 18.69 -4.51 11.18
N THR A 141 18.68 -3.19 11.31
CA THR A 141 18.06 -2.25 10.38
C THR A 141 16.68 -2.75 9.92
N PRO A 142 15.71 -2.89 10.86
CA PRO A 142 14.38 -3.39 10.53
C PRO A 142 13.71 -2.44 9.53
N ASP A 143 13.16 -3.00 8.47
CA ASP A 143 12.54 -2.26 7.36
C ASP A 143 11.04 -2.58 7.30
N GLY A 144 10.57 -3.43 6.41
CA GLY A 144 9.16 -3.79 6.30
C GLY A 144 8.62 -4.58 7.50
N ILE A 145 7.34 -4.38 7.79
CA ILE A 145 6.62 -5.11 8.84
C ILE A 145 5.20 -5.46 8.39
N ALA A 146 4.79 -6.72 8.59
CA ALA A 146 3.44 -7.16 8.25
C ALA A 146 2.80 -7.99 9.37
N TYR A 147 1.48 -7.91 9.43
CA TYR A 147 0.64 -8.73 10.29
C TYR A 147 0.19 -10.00 9.57
N ASN A 148 0.35 -11.15 10.23
CA ASN A 148 -0.21 -12.42 9.81
C ASN A 148 -1.50 -12.71 10.60
N PRO A 149 -2.69 -12.65 9.97
CA PRO A 149 -3.97 -12.84 10.65
C PRO A 149 -4.24 -14.29 11.07
N ASP A 150 -3.52 -15.28 10.52
CA ASP A 150 -3.75 -16.69 10.85
C ASP A 150 -3.18 -17.06 12.22
N ASN A 151 -2.03 -16.48 12.57
CA ASN A 151 -1.35 -16.75 13.83
C ASN A 151 -1.25 -15.53 14.77
N HIS A 152 -1.80 -14.38 14.34
CA HIS A 152 -1.84 -13.11 15.07
C HIS A 152 -0.45 -12.52 15.39
N ARG A 153 0.58 -12.86 14.61
CA ARG A 153 1.97 -12.41 14.79
C ARG A 153 2.34 -11.30 13.82
N MET A 154 3.33 -10.52 14.22
CA MET A 154 4.00 -9.55 13.36
C MET A 154 5.30 -10.15 12.83
N TYR A 155 5.62 -9.87 11.58
CA TYR A 155 6.83 -10.31 10.88
C TYR A 155 7.61 -9.10 10.44
N VAL A 156 8.87 -9.01 10.84
CA VAL A 156 9.75 -7.85 10.60
C VAL A 156 10.92 -8.27 9.73
N ALA A 157 11.06 -7.65 8.57
CA ALA A 157 12.19 -7.84 7.66
C ALA A 157 13.42 -7.07 8.18
N ASN A 158 14.51 -7.76 8.43
CA ASN A 158 15.76 -7.17 8.94
C ASN A 158 16.72 -6.91 7.77
N ARG A 159 16.67 -5.73 7.18
CA ARG A 159 17.42 -5.37 5.97
C ARG A 159 18.93 -5.49 6.12
N GLY A 160 19.46 -5.27 7.32
CA GLY A 160 20.89 -5.42 7.62
C GLY A 160 21.36 -6.86 7.82
N SER A 161 20.47 -7.84 7.64
CA SER A 161 20.78 -9.26 7.86
C SER A 161 20.13 -10.15 6.80
N THR A 162 19.93 -11.42 7.14
CA THR A 162 19.28 -12.45 6.30
C THR A 162 18.04 -13.01 6.98
N THR A 163 17.45 -12.25 7.93
CA THR A 163 16.44 -12.80 8.83
C THR A 163 15.15 -12.01 8.82
N VAL A 164 14.07 -12.70 9.19
CA VAL A 164 12.78 -12.11 9.57
C VAL A 164 12.55 -12.41 11.05
N THR A 165 12.30 -11.36 11.85
CA THR A 165 11.94 -11.48 13.26
C THR A 165 10.44 -11.60 13.44
N VAL A 166 9.98 -12.56 14.24
CA VAL A 166 8.57 -12.82 14.52
C VAL A 166 8.21 -12.37 15.92
N ILE A 167 7.19 -11.54 16.05
CA ILE A 167 6.72 -10.95 17.31
C ILE A 167 5.30 -11.44 17.61
N GLU A 168 5.07 -11.86 18.85
CA GLU A 168 3.76 -12.14 19.40
C GLU A 168 3.51 -11.24 20.62
N GLY A 169 2.51 -10.34 20.49
CA GLY A 169 2.33 -9.27 21.48
C GLY A 169 3.57 -8.37 21.56
N ASN A 170 4.25 -8.37 22.70
CA ASN A 170 5.44 -7.55 22.94
C ASN A 170 6.75 -8.39 22.95
N ASN A 171 6.69 -9.67 22.59
CA ASN A 171 7.82 -10.59 22.71
C ASN A 171 8.27 -11.08 21.34
N VAL A 172 9.58 -11.14 21.12
CA VAL A 172 10.16 -11.89 20.01
C VAL A 172 10.01 -13.38 20.31
N VAL A 173 9.33 -14.12 19.41
CA VAL A 173 9.04 -15.55 19.59
C VAL A 173 9.81 -16.42 18.61
N ASN A 174 10.31 -15.86 17.51
CA ASN A 174 11.12 -16.58 16.52
C ASN A 174 12.01 -15.61 15.74
N VAL A 175 13.10 -16.13 15.17
CA VAL A 175 13.94 -15.48 14.17
C VAL A 175 14.15 -16.47 13.03
N ILE A 176 13.61 -16.15 11.86
CA ILE A 176 13.63 -17.00 10.68
C ILE A 176 14.78 -16.57 9.78
N GLU A 177 15.77 -17.44 9.57
CA GLU A 177 16.78 -17.21 8.54
C GLU A 177 16.18 -17.53 7.17
N LEU A 178 16.31 -16.63 6.21
CA LEU A 178 15.80 -16.81 4.84
C LEU A 178 16.73 -17.74 4.05
N ARG A 179 16.82 -18.99 4.52
CA ARG A 179 17.60 -20.09 3.92
C ARG A 179 16.66 -21.14 3.34
N ASP A 180 16.78 -21.39 2.05
CA ASP A 180 15.99 -22.43 1.39
C ASP A 180 16.54 -23.85 1.64
N GLN A 181 15.81 -24.86 1.18
CA GLN A 181 16.19 -26.28 1.31
C GLN A 181 17.46 -26.65 0.54
N LEU A 182 17.90 -25.82 -0.41
CA LEU A 182 19.16 -25.99 -1.15
C LEU A 182 20.34 -25.27 -0.47
N GLY A 183 20.12 -24.63 0.70
CA GLY A 183 21.10 -23.89 1.46
C GLY A 183 21.39 -22.48 0.94
N ARG A 184 20.62 -21.97 -0.03
CA ARG A 184 20.74 -20.57 -0.50
C ARG A 184 20.14 -19.65 0.55
N ILE A 185 20.80 -18.52 0.79
CA ILE A 185 20.37 -17.50 1.77
C ILE A 185 20.10 -16.21 1.00
N ALA A 186 18.92 -15.67 1.17
CA ALA A 186 18.57 -14.38 0.63
C ALA A 186 19.10 -13.23 1.49
N GLN A 187 19.44 -12.11 0.87
CA GLN A 187 20.14 -10.97 1.49
C GLN A 187 19.26 -9.71 1.49
N GLY A 188 19.28 -9.01 2.61
CA GLY A 188 18.63 -7.71 2.74
C GLY A 188 17.12 -7.76 2.58
N PRO A 189 16.40 -8.56 3.39
CA PRO A 189 14.95 -8.55 3.39
C PRO A 189 14.43 -7.13 3.63
N HIS A 190 13.51 -6.68 2.77
CA HIS A 190 13.10 -5.27 2.73
C HIS A 190 11.61 -5.11 3.04
N GLU A 191 10.73 -5.49 2.12
CA GLU A 191 9.29 -5.41 2.32
C GLU A 191 8.72 -6.79 2.61
N ILE A 192 7.64 -6.85 3.36
CA ILE A 192 7.00 -8.11 3.72
C ILE A 192 5.47 -8.01 3.64
N PHE A 193 4.82 -9.03 3.11
CA PHE A 193 3.38 -9.05 2.90
C PHE A 193 2.80 -10.43 3.18
N PHE A 194 1.64 -10.49 3.82
CA PHE A 194 0.88 -11.72 4.02
C PHE A 194 -0.14 -11.92 2.91
N ASN A 195 -0.06 -13.05 2.20
CA ASN A 195 -1.03 -13.42 1.18
C ASN A 195 -2.19 -14.23 1.79
N LEU A 196 -3.38 -13.64 1.80
CA LEU A 196 -4.60 -14.24 2.33
C LEU A 196 -5.09 -15.48 1.55
N LEU A 197 -4.61 -15.70 0.31
CA LEU A 197 -5.06 -16.82 -0.52
C LEU A 197 -4.30 -18.11 -0.22
N ASP A 198 -2.97 -18.03 -0.09
CA ASP A 198 -2.09 -19.19 0.13
C ASP A 198 -1.54 -19.27 1.56
N HIS A 199 -1.89 -18.29 2.42
CA HIS A 199 -1.53 -18.22 3.83
C HIS A 199 -0.02 -18.15 4.10
N LYS A 200 0.74 -17.49 3.20
CA LYS A 200 2.20 -17.36 3.28
C LYS A 200 2.65 -15.92 3.39
N MET A 201 3.85 -15.74 3.98
CA MET A 201 4.53 -14.44 3.97
C MET A 201 5.43 -14.36 2.73
N TYR A 202 5.40 -13.21 2.05
CA TYR A 202 6.25 -12.89 0.91
C TYR A 202 7.18 -11.76 1.31
N VAL A 203 8.49 -11.98 1.18
CA VAL A 203 9.55 -11.05 1.58
C VAL A 203 10.36 -10.68 0.35
N THR A 204 10.52 -9.41 0.06
CA THR A 204 11.42 -8.95 -1.01
C THR A 204 12.84 -8.83 -0.47
N ASP A 205 13.79 -9.45 -1.16
CA ASP A 205 15.21 -9.48 -0.75
C ASP A 205 15.99 -8.44 -1.57
N HIS A 206 16.01 -7.20 -1.07
CA HIS A 206 16.46 -6.02 -1.82
C HIS A 206 17.93 -6.05 -2.24
N GLN A 207 18.80 -6.68 -1.48
CA GLN A 207 20.22 -6.81 -1.83
C GLN A 207 20.49 -8.00 -2.76
N ASP A 208 19.48 -8.77 -3.06
CA ASP A 208 19.52 -9.96 -3.91
C ASP A 208 18.52 -9.87 -5.06
N ARG A 209 18.18 -10.99 -5.69
CA ARG A 209 17.23 -11.09 -6.81
C ARG A 209 16.09 -12.04 -6.49
N TYR A 210 15.68 -12.07 -5.22
CA TYR A 210 14.67 -13.02 -4.79
C TYR A 210 13.47 -12.36 -4.13
N VAL A 211 12.37 -13.09 -4.19
CA VAL A 211 11.28 -12.99 -3.23
C VAL A 211 11.30 -14.27 -2.42
N SER A 212 11.53 -14.16 -1.14
CA SER A 212 11.46 -15.28 -0.20
C SER A 212 10.02 -15.52 0.22
N ILE A 213 9.54 -16.75 0.09
CA ILE A 213 8.23 -17.18 0.55
C ILE A 213 8.42 -18.00 1.82
N ILE A 214 7.83 -17.55 2.92
CA ILE A 214 7.84 -18.23 4.21
C ILE A 214 6.52 -18.98 4.35
N ASP A 215 6.58 -20.31 4.38
CA ASP A 215 5.44 -21.21 4.54
C ASP A 215 5.46 -21.83 5.93
N GLU A 216 4.53 -21.43 6.79
CA GLU A 216 4.30 -22.00 8.13
C GLU A 216 3.03 -22.87 8.18
N THR A 217 2.38 -23.15 7.04
CA THR A 217 1.11 -23.90 6.99
C THR A 217 1.29 -25.41 7.24
N GLY A 218 2.51 -25.91 7.16
CA GLY A 218 2.84 -27.31 7.40
C GLY A 218 2.93 -27.69 8.89
N MET A 219 2.94 -28.99 9.17
CA MET A 219 3.16 -29.53 10.55
C MET A 219 4.63 -29.47 10.99
N SER A 220 5.50 -28.82 10.24
CA SER A 220 6.92 -28.70 10.58
C SER A 220 7.13 -27.71 11.72
N THR A 221 8.09 -27.98 12.59
CA THR A 221 8.50 -27.06 13.66
C THR A 221 9.29 -25.86 13.14
N SER A 222 9.68 -25.88 11.86
CA SER A 222 10.40 -24.80 11.19
C SER A 222 9.70 -24.47 9.89
N PRO A 223 9.62 -23.18 9.50
CA PRO A 223 9.02 -22.76 8.25
C PRO A 223 9.79 -23.30 7.04
N VAL A 224 9.06 -23.56 5.94
CA VAL A 224 9.68 -23.87 4.66
C VAL A 224 9.93 -22.56 3.91
N ILE A 225 11.18 -22.36 3.48
CA ILE A 225 11.57 -21.18 2.71
C ILE A 225 11.75 -21.57 1.24
N THR A 226 11.14 -20.79 0.35
CA THR A 226 11.30 -20.91 -1.10
C THR A 226 11.71 -19.56 -1.68
N HIS A 227 12.73 -19.54 -2.54
CA HIS A 227 13.16 -18.33 -3.23
C HIS A 227 12.65 -18.32 -4.66
N VAL A 228 11.91 -17.28 -5.01
CA VAL A 228 11.46 -16.99 -6.40
C VAL A 228 12.39 -15.95 -6.98
N GLN A 229 13.07 -16.29 -8.06
CA GLN A 229 13.98 -15.35 -8.73
C GLN A 229 13.20 -14.29 -9.49
N VAL A 230 13.51 -13.04 -9.19
CA VAL A 230 13.05 -11.84 -9.90
C VAL A 230 14.27 -11.07 -10.43
N ASP A 231 14.17 -9.77 -10.67
CA ASP A 231 15.33 -8.94 -10.98
C ASP A 231 15.91 -8.27 -9.74
N ARG A 232 16.98 -7.47 -9.89
CA ARG A 232 17.66 -6.80 -8.80
C ARG A 232 16.77 -5.82 -8.07
N PHE A 233 17.02 -5.66 -6.78
CA PHE A 233 16.40 -4.66 -5.92
C PHE A 233 14.86 -4.75 -5.88
N PRO A 234 14.27 -5.95 -5.63
CA PRO A 234 12.84 -6.01 -5.36
C PRO A 234 12.52 -5.18 -4.11
N SER A 235 11.45 -4.39 -4.17
CA SER A 235 11.04 -3.45 -3.12
C SER A 235 9.63 -3.77 -2.62
N GLY A 236 8.60 -3.12 -3.12
CA GLY A 236 7.22 -3.36 -2.69
C GLY A 236 6.66 -4.70 -3.16
N VAL A 237 5.78 -5.29 -2.36
CA VAL A 237 5.05 -6.51 -2.69
C VAL A 237 3.59 -6.41 -2.24
N SER A 238 2.66 -6.82 -3.09
CA SER A 238 1.22 -6.79 -2.79
C SER A 238 0.46 -7.88 -3.52
N PHE A 239 -0.73 -8.21 -3.02
CA PHE A 239 -1.64 -9.19 -3.59
C PHE A 239 -2.80 -8.51 -4.33
N SER A 240 -3.12 -9.00 -5.52
CA SER A 240 -4.32 -8.59 -6.27
C SER A 240 -5.43 -9.61 -6.08
N GLY A 241 -6.51 -9.21 -5.42
CA GLY A 241 -7.71 -10.03 -5.29
C GLY A 241 -8.50 -10.20 -6.59
N ALA A 242 -8.20 -9.42 -7.64
CA ALA A 242 -8.90 -9.53 -8.93
C ALA A 242 -8.48 -10.76 -9.74
N ASN A 243 -7.21 -11.13 -9.66
CA ASN A 243 -6.65 -12.25 -10.44
C ASN A 243 -5.87 -13.26 -9.59
N ASN A 244 -5.88 -13.10 -8.27
CA ASN A 244 -5.21 -13.98 -7.30
C ASN A 244 -3.69 -14.10 -7.48
N ARG A 245 -3.02 -12.99 -7.82
CA ARG A 245 -1.57 -12.94 -8.08
C ARG A 245 -0.86 -11.98 -7.13
N MET A 246 0.40 -12.30 -6.86
CA MET A 246 1.31 -11.39 -6.18
C MET A 246 2.01 -10.51 -7.21
N TYR A 247 2.21 -9.24 -6.84
CA TYR A 247 2.89 -8.23 -7.65
C TYR A 247 4.08 -7.69 -6.88
N VAL A 248 5.24 -7.68 -7.50
CA VAL A 248 6.52 -7.28 -6.90
C VAL A 248 7.13 -6.15 -7.71
N ALA A 249 7.24 -4.98 -7.12
CA ALA A 249 7.95 -3.87 -7.71
C ALA A 249 9.47 -4.11 -7.61
N SER A 250 10.21 -3.87 -8.69
CA SER A 250 11.66 -4.06 -8.75
C SER A 250 12.31 -2.94 -9.53
N PHE A 251 13.32 -2.35 -8.94
CA PHE A 251 14.10 -1.37 -9.65
C PHE A 251 15.37 -2.01 -10.24
N VAL A 252 15.37 -2.28 -11.48
CA VAL A 252 16.30 -3.19 -12.20
C VAL A 252 17.77 -2.75 -12.15
N SER A 253 18.07 -1.44 -12.14
CA SER A 253 19.43 -0.88 -12.19
C SER A 253 19.38 0.64 -12.05
N GLU A 254 20.42 1.24 -11.48
CA GLU A 254 20.57 2.70 -11.41
C GLU A 254 20.63 3.38 -12.78
N THR A 255 20.93 2.63 -13.83
CA THR A 255 21.04 3.12 -15.22
C THR A 255 19.86 2.71 -16.10
N ALA A 256 18.94 1.87 -15.61
CA ALA A 256 17.77 1.46 -16.38
C ALA A 256 16.73 2.61 -16.39
N PRO A 257 16.19 2.98 -17.55
CA PRO A 257 15.25 4.10 -17.67
C PRO A 257 13.88 3.79 -17.08
N ARG A 258 13.59 2.53 -16.69
CA ARG A 258 12.33 2.07 -16.15
C ARG A 258 12.56 0.94 -15.15
N GLY A 259 11.70 0.89 -14.15
CA GLY A 259 11.55 -0.26 -13.27
C GLY A 259 10.58 -1.28 -13.83
N LYS A 260 10.46 -2.41 -13.15
CA LYS A 260 9.57 -3.51 -13.52
C LYS A 260 8.65 -3.89 -12.37
N VAL A 261 7.53 -4.49 -12.74
CA VAL A 261 6.70 -5.27 -11.82
C VAL A 261 6.73 -6.73 -12.30
N PHE A 262 7.05 -7.63 -11.38
CA PHE A 262 6.96 -9.08 -11.59
C PHE A 262 5.63 -9.58 -11.04
N VAL A 263 4.99 -10.47 -11.79
CA VAL A 263 3.72 -11.10 -11.39
C VAL A 263 3.99 -12.55 -11.03
N LEU A 264 3.65 -12.93 -9.80
CA LEU A 264 3.87 -14.27 -9.29
C LEU A 264 2.54 -15.00 -9.09
N GLU A 265 2.53 -16.26 -9.48
CA GLU A 265 1.42 -17.18 -9.25
C GLU A 265 1.99 -18.54 -8.82
N ASN A 266 1.48 -19.12 -7.73
CA ASN A 266 1.92 -20.42 -7.19
C ASN A 266 3.45 -20.51 -6.97
N GLY A 267 4.08 -19.44 -6.52
CA GLY A 267 5.53 -19.41 -6.25
C GLY A 267 6.42 -19.35 -7.50
N ALA A 268 5.89 -18.94 -8.64
CA ALA A 268 6.66 -18.74 -9.87
C ALA A 268 6.33 -17.41 -10.54
N VAL A 269 7.29 -16.81 -11.25
CA VAL A 269 7.04 -15.65 -12.11
C VAL A 269 6.27 -16.09 -13.33
N VAL A 270 5.09 -15.52 -13.55
CA VAL A 270 4.21 -15.82 -14.71
C VAL A 270 4.16 -14.67 -15.72
N ASP A 271 4.50 -13.45 -15.30
CA ASP A 271 4.51 -12.26 -16.16
C ASP A 271 5.42 -11.17 -15.58
N GLN A 272 5.79 -10.19 -16.43
CA GLN A 272 6.49 -8.98 -16.02
C GLN A 272 6.20 -7.84 -16.98
N PHE A 273 6.16 -6.60 -16.47
CA PHE A 273 5.93 -5.41 -17.29
C PHE A 273 6.70 -4.20 -16.75
N ASP A 274 6.97 -3.23 -17.62
CA ASP A 274 7.67 -2.01 -17.24
C ASP A 274 6.70 -1.02 -16.60
N VAL A 275 7.20 -0.27 -15.59
CA VAL A 275 6.52 0.85 -14.94
C VAL A 275 7.41 2.09 -14.95
N GLY A 276 7.14 3.09 -14.12
CA GLY A 276 8.01 4.24 -13.96
C GLY A 276 9.37 3.90 -13.34
N TYR A 277 10.19 4.91 -13.14
CA TYR A 277 11.56 4.74 -12.65
C TYR A 277 11.60 4.48 -11.14
N HIS A 278 12.43 3.53 -10.68
CA HIS A 278 12.56 3.10 -9.29
C HIS A 278 11.21 2.86 -8.59
N PRO A 279 10.39 1.91 -9.05
CA PRO A 279 9.13 1.61 -8.38
C PRO A 279 9.42 1.10 -6.96
N ARG A 280 8.58 1.54 -5.99
CA ARG A 280 8.79 1.22 -4.59
C ARG A 280 7.55 0.60 -3.94
N GLY A 281 6.60 1.38 -3.50
CA GLY A 281 5.36 0.88 -2.93
C GLY A 281 4.41 0.35 -4.01
N ILE A 282 3.63 -0.66 -3.67
CA ILE A 282 2.61 -1.22 -4.55
C ILE A 282 1.39 -1.65 -3.72
N ALA A 283 0.19 -1.25 -4.15
CA ALA A 283 -1.04 -1.63 -3.48
C ALA A 283 -2.17 -1.90 -4.46
N TYR A 284 -3.07 -2.81 -4.07
CA TYR A 284 -4.28 -3.13 -4.80
C TYR A 284 -5.47 -2.27 -4.35
N ASN A 285 -6.21 -1.73 -5.31
CA ASN A 285 -7.48 -1.06 -5.08
C ASN A 285 -8.65 -1.98 -5.50
N PRO A 286 -9.38 -2.59 -4.57
CA PRO A 286 -10.47 -3.49 -4.90
C PRO A 286 -11.71 -2.78 -5.49
N SER A 287 -11.81 -1.45 -5.34
CA SER A 287 -12.93 -0.68 -5.92
C SER A 287 -12.78 -0.47 -7.42
N THR A 288 -11.53 -0.39 -7.91
CA THR A 288 -11.22 -0.22 -9.34
C THR A 288 -10.65 -1.50 -9.97
N LEU A 289 -10.33 -2.51 -9.15
CA LEU A 289 -9.66 -3.76 -9.55
C LEU A 289 -8.26 -3.52 -10.15
N GLN A 290 -7.57 -2.46 -9.71
CA GLN A 290 -6.28 -2.03 -10.26
C GLN A 290 -5.17 -2.10 -9.21
N MET A 291 -3.94 -2.26 -9.70
CA MET A 291 -2.72 -2.10 -8.92
C MET A 291 -2.17 -0.68 -9.10
N TYR A 292 -1.68 -0.11 -8.01
CA TYR A 292 -1.05 1.22 -7.99
C TYR A 292 0.39 1.06 -7.57
N VAL A 293 1.32 1.57 -8.37
CA VAL A 293 2.77 1.44 -8.17
C VAL A 293 3.37 2.82 -8.04
N THR A 294 4.02 3.11 -6.92
CA THR A 294 4.74 4.38 -6.74
C THR A 294 6.04 4.35 -7.55
N ASN A 295 6.28 5.40 -8.32
CA ASN A 295 7.51 5.57 -9.09
C ASN A 295 8.38 6.58 -8.32
N PHE A 296 9.23 6.08 -7.43
CA PHE A 296 10.06 6.93 -6.56
C PHE A 296 11.07 7.78 -7.37
N GLY A 297 11.61 7.20 -8.46
CA GLY A 297 12.63 7.85 -9.27
C GLY A 297 14.01 7.83 -8.64
N GLY A 298 14.99 8.29 -9.39
CA GLY A 298 16.34 8.62 -8.92
C GLY A 298 16.51 10.14 -8.90
N GLU A 299 17.68 10.64 -9.27
CA GLU A 299 17.84 12.07 -9.53
C GLU A 299 17.70 12.38 -11.04
N PRO A 300 16.72 13.20 -11.47
CA PRO A 300 15.70 13.83 -10.62
C PRO A 300 14.66 12.83 -10.09
N TYR A 301 14.15 13.04 -8.87
CA TYR A 301 13.07 12.25 -8.30
C TYR A 301 11.81 12.33 -9.16
N SER A 302 11.07 11.23 -9.23
CA SER A 302 9.76 11.18 -9.89
C SER A 302 8.66 11.73 -8.99
N ASN A 303 7.53 12.05 -9.58
CA ASN A 303 6.31 12.50 -8.91
C ASN A 303 5.08 11.81 -9.49
N THR A 304 5.20 10.54 -9.85
CA THR A 304 4.11 9.80 -10.48
C THR A 304 3.84 8.46 -9.81
N ILE A 305 2.63 7.96 -10.02
CA ILE A 305 2.27 6.56 -9.80
C ILE A 305 1.76 5.95 -11.10
N SER A 306 2.05 4.68 -11.34
CA SER A 306 1.49 3.89 -12.44
C SER A 306 0.24 3.16 -11.98
N VAL A 307 -0.85 3.23 -12.75
CA VAL A 307 -2.10 2.49 -12.51
C VAL A 307 -2.19 1.35 -13.52
N VAL A 308 -2.34 0.14 -13.03
CA VAL A 308 -2.23 -1.10 -13.82
C VAL A 308 -3.52 -1.90 -13.71
N ASP A 309 -4.07 -2.32 -14.82
CA ASP A 309 -5.28 -3.15 -14.89
C ASP A 309 -5.00 -4.64 -14.62
N THR A 310 -6.05 -5.46 -14.63
CA THR A 310 -5.98 -6.90 -14.41
C THR A 310 -5.26 -7.68 -15.53
N ASN A 311 -5.01 -7.05 -16.68
CA ASN A 311 -4.25 -7.60 -17.81
C ASN A 311 -2.77 -7.17 -17.79
N ASN A 312 -2.30 -6.55 -16.70
CA ASN A 312 -0.95 -6.04 -16.52
C ASN A 312 -0.59 -4.89 -17.50
N VAL A 313 -1.61 -4.12 -17.92
CA VAL A 313 -1.44 -2.94 -18.78
C VAL A 313 -1.50 -1.67 -17.95
N ILE A 314 -0.55 -0.75 -18.14
CA ILE A 314 -0.63 0.59 -17.56
C ILE A 314 -1.77 1.33 -18.24
N VAL A 315 -2.82 1.63 -17.51
CA VAL A 315 -4.02 2.32 -18.00
C VAL A 315 -4.00 3.81 -17.66
N ASP A 316 -3.19 4.21 -16.67
CA ASP A 316 -3.03 5.62 -16.29
C ASP A 316 -1.67 5.87 -15.61
N THR A 317 -1.25 7.15 -15.59
CA THR A 317 -0.11 7.64 -14.83
C THR A 317 -0.53 8.93 -14.12
N ILE A 318 -0.68 8.86 -12.81
CA ILE A 318 -1.18 9.97 -12.01
C ILE A 318 -0.01 10.76 -11.42
N THR A 319 -0.05 12.09 -11.56
CA THR A 319 0.90 12.99 -10.90
C THR A 319 0.53 13.17 -9.43
N VAL A 320 1.54 13.06 -8.56
CA VAL A 320 1.46 13.14 -7.09
C VAL A 320 2.60 14.03 -6.56
N GLY A 321 2.93 13.97 -5.28
CA GLY A 321 4.10 14.65 -4.73
C GLY A 321 5.43 13.99 -5.13
N ILE A 322 6.56 14.63 -4.77
CA ILE A 322 7.91 14.22 -5.18
C ILE A 322 8.39 13.03 -4.34
N ALA A 323 8.98 12.05 -5.02
CA ALA A 323 9.52 10.82 -4.45
C ALA A 323 8.44 10.00 -3.71
N PRO A 324 7.38 9.55 -4.42
CA PRO A 324 6.35 8.72 -3.81
C PRO A 324 6.95 7.39 -3.34
N TRP A 325 6.76 7.10 -2.03
CA TRP A 325 7.44 6.01 -1.37
C TRP A 325 6.53 4.79 -1.17
N ASP A 326 5.55 4.90 -0.32
CA ASP A 326 4.64 3.81 0.02
C ASP A 326 3.18 4.21 -0.24
N ILE A 327 2.29 3.23 -0.32
CA ILE A 327 0.89 3.44 -0.71
C ILE A 327 -0.04 2.45 -0.02
N ALA A 328 -1.15 2.95 0.51
CA ALA A 328 -2.18 2.15 1.16
C ALA A 328 -3.58 2.51 0.66
N TYR A 329 -4.44 1.49 0.57
CA TYR A 329 -5.86 1.64 0.24
C TYR A 329 -6.70 1.81 1.51
N ASN A 330 -7.63 2.77 1.49
CA ASN A 330 -8.64 2.93 2.54
C ASN A 330 -10.01 2.50 2.04
N PRO A 331 -10.55 1.35 2.49
CA PRO A 331 -11.82 0.81 2.02
C PRO A 331 -13.04 1.64 2.45
N ALA A 332 -12.94 2.42 3.53
CA ALA A 332 -14.06 3.22 4.02
C ALA A 332 -14.40 4.40 3.09
N ASN A 333 -13.44 4.88 2.30
CA ASN A 333 -13.66 5.99 1.37
C ASN A 333 -13.20 5.69 -0.06
N SER A 334 -12.74 4.46 -0.33
CA SER A 334 -12.28 3.99 -1.65
C SER A 334 -11.13 4.82 -2.23
N LYS A 335 -10.24 5.33 -1.39
CA LYS A 335 -9.10 6.17 -1.82
C LYS A 335 -7.77 5.50 -1.54
N MET A 336 -6.78 5.86 -2.38
CA MET A 336 -5.37 5.54 -2.13
C MET A 336 -4.71 6.70 -1.40
N TYR A 337 -3.90 6.38 -0.40
CA TYR A 337 -3.06 7.31 0.35
C TYR A 337 -1.62 6.92 0.13
N LEU A 338 -0.77 7.85 -0.29
CA LEU A 338 0.64 7.57 -0.57
C LEU A 338 1.54 8.65 0.00
N THR A 339 2.66 8.24 0.53
CA THR A 339 3.68 9.10 1.10
C THR A 339 4.58 9.68 0.01
N ASN A 340 4.90 10.97 0.08
CA ASN A 340 5.84 11.66 -0.80
C ASN A 340 7.03 12.10 0.05
N GLN A 341 8.13 11.33 -0.03
CA GLN A 341 9.23 11.43 0.93
C GLN A 341 9.91 12.80 0.91
N ILE A 342 10.19 13.34 -0.27
CA ILE A 342 10.92 14.61 -0.42
C ILE A 342 10.02 15.81 -0.11
N ASP A 343 8.75 15.76 -0.52
CA ASP A 343 7.81 16.86 -0.25
C ASP A 343 7.35 16.91 1.20
N GLY A 344 7.55 15.85 1.98
CA GLY A 344 7.01 15.77 3.34
C GLY A 344 5.49 15.73 3.38
N THR A 345 4.84 15.11 2.37
CA THR A 345 3.39 15.12 2.22
C THR A 345 2.81 13.71 2.04
N VAL A 346 1.49 13.61 2.19
CA VAL A 346 0.70 12.45 1.74
C VAL A 346 -0.24 12.90 0.64
N SER A 347 -0.15 12.28 -0.53
CA SER A 347 -1.13 12.46 -1.60
C SER A 347 -2.33 11.55 -1.39
N VAL A 348 -3.52 12.07 -1.66
CA VAL A 348 -4.77 11.30 -1.67
C VAL A 348 -5.24 11.20 -3.11
N VAL A 349 -5.40 9.96 -3.60
CA VAL A 349 -5.83 9.67 -4.97
C VAL A 349 -7.21 9.02 -4.93
N GLY A 350 -8.08 9.46 -5.82
CA GLY A 350 -9.42 8.93 -5.95
C GLY A 350 -10.22 9.68 -7.00
N ILE A 351 -11.47 9.27 -7.18
CA ILE A 351 -12.41 9.95 -8.07
C ILE A 351 -12.86 11.25 -7.39
N PRO A 352 -12.68 12.40 -8.03
CA PRO A 352 -13.16 13.66 -7.48
C PRO A 352 -14.69 13.63 -7.28
N PRO A 353 -15.21 14.30 -6.25
CA PRO A 353 -16.65 14.43 -6.08
C PRO A 353 -17.25 15.09 -7.33
N ALA A 354 -18.40 14.58 -7.78
CA ALA A 354 -19.11 15.17 -8.91
C ALA A 354 -19.36 16.66 -8.61
N VAL A 355 -18.80 17.53 -9.43
CA VAL A 355 -19.12 18.96 -9.36
C VAL A 355 -20.53 19.10 -9.95
N CYS A 356 -21.52 19.27 -9.08
CA CYS A 356 -22.82 19.73 -9.56
C CYS A 356 -22.59 21.11 -10.18
N ALA A 357 -22.51 21.16 -11.53
CA ALA A 357 -22.66 22.43 -12.22
C ALA A 357 -24.07 22.91 -11.90
N CYS A 358 -24.21 23.92 -11.05
CA CYS A 358 -25.45 24.65 -10.93
C CYS A 358 -25.76 25.28 -12.28
N PRO A 359 -27.00 25.18 -12.76
CA PRO A 359 -27.43 25.76 -14.02
C PRO A 359 -27.32 27.28 -14.01
#